data_a181de0d110277f00c6a9690ed01ab80
#
_entry.id   a181de0d110277f00c6a9690ed01ab80
#
_cell.length_a   1.000
_cell.length_b   1.000
_cell.length_c   1.000
_cell.angle_alpha   90.00
_cell.angle_beta   90.00
_cell.angle_gamma   90.00
#
_symmetry.space_group_name_H-M   'P 1'
#
loop_
_entity.id
_entity.type
_entity.pdbx_description
1 polymer ?
#
loop_
_entity_poly.entity_id
_entity_poly.type
_entity_poly.pdbx_seq_one_letter_code
_entity_poly.pdbx_strand_id
1 'polypeptide(L)'
;MLADEGLYLNPAELKHAAPFKKIYIAMMYDYMRAIYGMTTVNLDHLASYLLSRWRKTAVAESDFKNRLYLAVGHLRAVGLENCHRTLLQDQMHLISDDRHEKYENFIADLAADGLITRQNGNLLKNPKRFSKTYAFHSIRRDNIAEVLKNEIEPLDALTAGLDRILWYPAFYVRRKIRNQVRLEDQSRFQEDYARYAVDCESKPAAIGEPFFWKKFWSSRGVILVHGYMAAPEEIRPLADFLF
;
A
#
# COMPACT_ATOMS: atom_id res chain seq x y z
N MET A 1 6.47 -11.24 29.74
CA MET A 1 7.00 -11.31 31.12
C MET A 1 6.00 -10.88 32.20
N LEU A 2 4.84 -10.31 31.89
CA LEU A 2 3.77 -10.08 32.87
C LEU A 2 2.77 -11.26 32.99
N ALA A 3 2.95 -12.31 32.21
CA ALA A 3 2.09 -13.49 32.27
C ALA A 3 2.63 -14.59 33.19
N ASP A 4 3.89 -14.49 33.66
CA ASP A 4 4.55 -15.51 34.47
C ASP A 4 4.91 -15.05 35.89
N GLU A 5 4.70 -13.78 36.24
CA GLU A 5 4.69 -13.40 37.65
C GLU A 5 3.32 -13.78 38.21
N GLY A 6 3.24 -15.05 38.60
CA GLY A 6 2.04 -15.60 39.16
C GLY A 6 1.60 -14.76 40.37
N LEU A 7 0.50 -14.04 40.22
CA LEU A 7 -0.36 -13.75 41.34
C LEU A 7 -0.77 -15.12 41.87
N TYR A 8 -0.16 -15.54 42.95
CA TYR A 8 -0.56 -16.72 43.73
C TYR A 8 -1.92 -16.41 44.35
N LEU A 9 -2.96 -16.48 43.51
CA LEU A 9 -4.34 -16.41 44.00
C LEU A 9 -4.68 -17.77 44.63
N ASN A 10 -5.29 -17.73 45.77
CA ASN A 10 -5.79 -18.98 46.38
C ASN A 10 -6.92 -19.59 45.51
N PRO A 11 -7.25 -20.87 45.61
CA PRO A 11 -8.27 -21.52 44.78
C PRO A 11 -9.66 -20.88 44.82
N ALA A 12 -10.03 -20.18 45.91
CA ALA A 12 -11.28 -19.42 46.01
C ALA A 12 -11.25 -18.14 45.19
N GLU A 13 -10.10 -17.47 45.13
CA GLU A 13 -9.85 -16.26 44.28
C GLU A 13 -9.79 -16.60 42.81
N LEU A 14 -9.28 -17.78 42.43
CA LEU A 14 -9.25 -18.27 41.04
C LEU A 14 -10.65 -18.39 40.42
N LYS A 15 -11.69 -18.71 41.18
CA LYS A 15 -13.08 -18.75 40.70
C LYS A 15 -13.60 -17.36 40.29
N HIS A 16 -13.12 -16.31 40.94
CA HIS A 16 -13.49 -14.93 40.64
C HIS A 16 -12.52 -14.26 39.66
N ALA A 17 -11.33 -14.80 39.49
CA ALA A 17 -10.32 -14.21 38.57
C ALA A 17 -10.68 -14.33 37.07
N ALA A 18 -11.42 -15.35 36.66
CA ALA A 18 -11.77 -15.58 35.29
C ALA A 18 -12.61 -14.43 34.64
N PRO A 19 -13.65 -13.89 35.32
CA PRO A 19 -14.37 -12.69 34.80
C PRO A 19 -13.49 -11.47 34.77
N PHE A 20 -12.66 -11.21 35.79
CA PHE A 20 -11.75 -10.09 35.86
C PHE A 20 -10.69 -10.15 34.75
N LYS A 21 -10.16 -11.35 34.44
CA LYS A 21 -9.22 -11.54 33.34
C LYS A 21 -9.86 -11.17 31.98
N LYS A 22 -11.13 -11.50 31.75
CA LYS A 22 -11.85 -11.13 30.54
C LYS A 22 -12.04 -9.63 30.42
N ILE A 23 -12.44 -8.98 31.52
CA ILE A 23 -12.62 -7.50 31.57
C ILE A 23 -11.27 -6.80 31.33
N TYR A 24 -10.22 -7.23 31.99
CA TYR A 24 -8.88 -6.68 31.83
C TYR A 24 -8.39 -6.80 30.38
N ILE A 25 -8.57 -7.97 29.76
CA ILE A 25 -8.21 -8.17 28.34
C ILE A 25 -9.03 -7.25 27.44
N ALA A 26 -10.34 -7.14 27.65
CA ALA A 26 -11.18 -6.24 26.86
C ALA A 26 -10.73 -4.78 27.00
N MET A 27 -10.49 -4.32 28.22
CA MET A 27 -9.98 -2.96 28.48
C MET A 27 -8.61 -2.72 27.81
N MET A 28 -7.71 -3.70 27.86
CA MET A 28 -6.43 -3.60 27.15
C MET A 28 -6.62 -3.48 25.64
N TYR A 29 -7.54 -4.23 25.06
CA TYR A 29 -7.83 -4.11 23.62
C TYR A 29 -8.41 -2.74 23.27
N ASP A 30 -9.37 -2.25 24.04
CA ASP A 30 -9.98 -0.93 23.81
C ASP A 30 -8.93 0.19 23.93
N TYR A 31 -8.06 0.10 24.94
CA TYR A 31 -6.96 1.04 25.14
C TYR A 31 -5.96 1.02 23.95
N MET A 32 -5.52 -0.17 23.56
CA MET A 32 -4.61 -0.33 22.43
C MET A 32 -5.26 0.13 21.12
N ARG A 33 -6.56 -0.15 20.93
CA ARG A 33 -7.32 0.30 19.77
C ARG A 33 -7.39 1.83 19.71
N ALA A 34 -7.59 2.49 20.84
CA ALA A 34 -7.59 3.95 20.90
C ALA A 34 -6.21 4.55 20.57
N ILE A 35 -5.12 3.97 21.11
CA ILE A 35 -3.75 4.39 20.78
C ILE A 35 -3.47 4.20 19.29
N TYR A 36 -3.78 3.04 18.74
CA TYR A 36 -3.52 2.71 17.34
C TYR A 36 -4.38 3.54 16.38
N GLY A 37 -5.58 3.99 16.80
CA GLY A 37 -6.39 4.93 16.04
C GLY A 37 -5.71 6.27 15.76
N MET A 38 -4.64 6.61 16.54
CA MET A 38 -3.83 7.81 16.37
C MET A 38 -2.51 7.56 15.64
N THR A 39 -2.26 6.34 15.16
CA THR A 39 -1.01 5.97 14.49
C THR A 39 -0.84 6.74 13.19
N THR A 40 0.35 7.33 12.98
CA THR A 40 0.72 7.92 11.69
C THR A 40 1.04 6.83 10.69
N VAL A 41 0.14 6.60 9.75
CA VAL A 41 0.28 5.55 8.75
C VAL A 41 1.39 5.89 7.76
N ASN A 42 2.34 4.96 7.58
CA ASN A 42 3.42 5.02 6.59
C ASN A 42 3.33 3.83 5.60
N LEU A 43 4.31 3.73 4.69
CA LEU A 43 4.36 2.66 3.68
C LEU A 43 4.46 1.27 4.32
N ASP A 44 5.24 1.14 5.39
CA ASP A 44 5.53 -0.13 6.04
C ASP A 44 4.26 -0.72 6.68
N HIS A 45 3.38 0.13 7.21
CA HIS A 45 2.07 -0.29 7.72
C HIS A 45 1.21 -0.91 6.61
N LEU A 46 1.12 -0.24 5.44
CA LEU A 46 0.35 -0.73 4.30
C LEU A 46 0.93 -2.04 3.77
N ALA A 47 2.26 -2.09 3.62
CA ALA A 47 2.99 -3.28 3.15
C ALA A 47 2.82 -4.45 4.12
N SER A 48 2.97 -4.20 5.43
CA SER A 48 2.79 -5.20 6.49
C SER A 48 1.36 -5.75 6.52
N TYR A 49 0.36 -4.88 6.40
CA TYR A 49 -1.03 -5.30 6.35
C TYR A 49 -1.31 -6.20 5.16
N LEU A 50 -0.92 -5.76 3.95
CA LEU A 50 -1.10 -6.54 2.73
C LEU A 50 -0.39 -7.89 2.82
N LEU A 51 0.88 -7.90 3.27
CA LEU A 51 1.69 -9.12 3.36
C LEU A 51 1.09 -10.11 4.39
N SER A 52 0.73 -9.63 5.57
CA SER A 52 0.16 -10.46 6.64
C SER A 52 -1.19 -11.07 6.25
N ARG A 53 -2.04 -10.30 5.57
CA ARG A 53 -3.36 -10.74 5.13
C ARG A 53 -3.35 -11.53 3.82
N TRP A 54 -2.22 -11.56 3.12
CA TRP A 54 -2.09 -12.34 1.88
C TRP A 54 -2.21 -13.83 2.16
N ARG A 55 -3.16 -14.49 1.54
CA ARG A 55 -3.50 -15.91 1.83
C ARG A 55 -2.43 -16.89 1.39
N LYS A 56 -1.77 -16.64 0.26
CA LYS A 56 -0.75 -17.53 -0.28
C LYS A 56 0.58 -17.34 0.44
N THR A 57 1.35 -18.41 0.57
CA THR A 57 2.71 -18.36 1.10
C THR A 57 3.66 -17.69 0.13
N ALA A 58 3.52 -17.96 -1.17
CA ALA A 58 4.27 -17.30 -2.22
C ALA A 58 3.48 -16.11 -2.79
N VAL A 59 4.12 -14.96 -2.83
CA VAL A 59 3.56 -13.69 -3.31
C VAL A 59 4.43 -13.20 -4.45
N ALA A 60 3.88 -13.09 -5.66
CA ALA A 60 4.61 -12.48 -6.78
C ALA A 60 4.93 -11.02 -6.43
N GLU A 61 6.21 -10.68 -6.42
CA GLU A 61 6.68 -9.38 -5.96
C GLU A 61 6.12 -8.23 -6.79
N SER A 62 6.01 -8.41 -8.11
CA SER A 62 5.39 -7.42 -8.99
C SER A 62 3.91 -7.19 -8.67
N ASP A 63 3.14 -8.24 -8.31
CA ASP A 63 1.74 -8.09 -7.91
C ASP A 63 1.62 -7.43 -6.54
N PHE A 64 2.57 -7.71 -5.63
CA PHE A 64 2.64 -7.06 -4.33
C PHE A 64 2.91 -5.55 -4.45
N LYS A 65 3.92 -5.14 -5.23
CA LYS A 65 4.24 -3.73 -5.53
C LYS A 65 3.02 -3.02 -6.14
N ASN A 66 2.36 -3.65 -7.09
CA ASN A 66 1.16 -3.11 -7.73
C ASN A 66 0.01 -2.86 -6.72
N ARG A 67 -0.22 -3.79 -5.80
CA ARG A 67 -1.26 -3.64 -4.77
C ARG A 67 -0.86 -2.60 -3.72
N LEU A 68 0.42 -2.54 -3.37
CA LEU A 68 0.93 -1.53 -2.47
C LEU A 68 0.74 -0.11 -3.04
N TYR A 69 0.99 0.07 -4.34
CA TYR A 69 0.70 1.32 -5.03
C TYR A 69 -0.80 1.70 -4.97
N LEU A 70 -1.70 0.74 -5.22
CA LEU A 70 -3.14 0.96 -5.06
C LEU A 70 -3.55 1.25 -3.62
N ALA A 71 -2.88 0.62 -2.64
CA ALA A 71 -3.12 0.86 -1.23
C ALA A 71 -2.80 2.30 -0.83
N VAL A 72 -1.71 2.86 -1.35
CA VAL A 72 -1.38 4.28 -1.15
C VAL A 72 -2.44 5.19 -1.78
N GLY A 73 -2.88 4.88 -3.00
CA GLY A 73 -3.98 5.63 -3.64
C GLY A 73 -5.28 5.56 -2.83
N HIS A 74 -5.60 4.40 -2.25
CA HIS A 74 -6.75 4.25 -1.37
C HIS A 74 -6.61 5.05 -0.06
N LEU A 75 -5.43 5.01 0.57
CA LEU A 75 -5.15 5.80 1.77
C LEU A 75 -5.43 7.30 1.54
N ARG A 76 -4.94 7.84 0.41
CA ARG A 76 -5.20 9.24 0.03
C ARG A 76 -6.68 9.53 -0.16
N ALA A 77 -7.41 8.61 -0.80
CA ALA A 77 -8.85 8.75 -1.04
C ALA A 77 -9.68 8.71 0.26
N VAL A 78 -9.23 7.97 1.27
CA VAL A 78 -9.86 7.95 2.61
C VAL A 78 -9.65 9.26 3.35
N GLY A 79 -8.56 10.00 3.05
CA GLY A 79 -8.29 11.30 3.66
C GLY A 79 -7.95 11.21 5.15
N LEU A 80 -7.15 10.20 5.55
CA LEU A 80 -6.71 10.08 6.94
C LEU A 80 -5.85 11.27 7.35
N GLU A 81 -6.20 11.91 8.46
CA GLU A 81 -5.43 13.02 9.02
C GLU A 81 -4.02 12.58 9.44
N ASN A 82 -3.91 11.38 10.03
CA ASN A 82 -2.64 10.80 10.48
C ASN A 82 -1.96 10.01 9.36
N CYS A 83 -1.59 10.66 8.28
CA CYS A 83 -0.85 10.07 7.16
C CYS A 83 0.55 10.66 7.06
N HIS A 84 1.56 9.80 6.92
CA HIS A 84 2.94 10.28 6.74
C HIS A 84 3.05 11.04 5.41
N ARG A 85 3.60 12.26 5.48
CA ARG A 85 3.69 13.20 4.33
C ARG A 85 4.30 12.59 3.06
N THR A 86 5.20 11.62 3.18
CA THR A 86 5.81 10.96 2.02
C THR A 86 4.81 10.17 1.18
N LEU A 87 3.72 9.68 1.77
CA LEU A 87 2.66 8.98 1.05
C LEU A 87 1.76 9.93 0.25
N LEU A 88 1.80 11.22 0.54
CA LEU A 88 1.07 12.26 -0.23
C LEU A 88 1.79 12.63 -1.52
N GLN A 89 3.08 12.31 -1.64
CA GLN A 89 3.88 12.53 -2.83
C GLN A 89 3.67 11.41 -3.85
N ASP A 90 4.18 11.62 -5.07
CA ASP A 90 4.17 10.60 -6.12
C ASP A 90 4.84 9.30 -5.64
N GLN A 91 4.13 8.19 -5.82
CA GLN A 91 4.60 6.85 -5.44
C GLN A 91 4.84 5.94 -6.65
N MET A 92 4.90 6.49 -7.87
CA MET A 92 5.16 5.72 -9.08
C MET A 92 6.48 4.92 -8.97
N HIS A 93 7.46 5.45 -8.23
CA HIS A 93 8.73 4.78 -7.96
C HIS A 93 8.57 3.38 -7.35
N LEU A 94 7.49 3.09 -6.62
CA LEU A 94 7.23 1.75 -6.06
C LEU A 94 7.09 0.67 -7.14
N ILE A 95 6.57 1.04 -8.31
CA ILE A 95 6.35 0.11 -9.42
C ILE A 95 7.33 0.29 -10.57
N SER A 96 8.09 1.39 -10.61
CA SER A 96 9.09 1.67 -11.65
C SER A 96 10.51 1.33 -11.22
N ASP A 97 11.12 2.11 -10.34
CA ASP A 97 12.55 2.10 -10.07
C ASP A 97 12.97 2.10 -8.60
N ASP A 98 11.99 2.20 -7.68
CA ASP A 98 12.21 2.30 -6.23
C ASP A 98 13.37 3.25 -5.82
N ARG A 99 13.52 4.37 -6.53
CA ARG A 99 14.60 5.35 -6.37
C ARG A 99 14.86 5.85 -4.94
N HIS A 100 13.92 5.62 -4.03
CA HIS A 100 14.04 5.99 -2.62
C HIS A 100 14.34 4.78 -1.72
N GLU A 101 14.51 3.60 -2.30
CA GLU A 101 14.86 2.35 -1.62
C GLU A 101 13.93 1.96 -0.44
N LYS A 102 12.77 2.59 -0.33
CA LYS A 102 11.84 2.36 0.79
C LYS A 102 11.28 0.95 0.79
N TYR A 103 10.91 0.48 -0.40
CA TYR A 103 10.41 -0.87 -0.57
C TYR A 103 11.52 -1.89 -0.33
N GLU A 104 12.69 -1.68 -0.91
CA GLU A 104 13.84 -2.59 -0.77
C GLU A 104 14.30 -2.68 0.69
N ASN A 105 14.38 -1.57 1.41
CA ASN A 105 14.74 -1.54 2.83
C ASN A 105 13.72 -2.32 3.67
N PHE A 106 12.42 -2.10 3.46
CA PHE A 106 11.37 -2.86 4.14
C PHE A 106 11.49 -4.38 3.89
N ILE A 107 11.71 -4.79 2.65
CA ILE A 107 11.87 -6.20 2.29
C ILE A 107 13.16 -6.78 2.88
N ALA A 108 14.26 -6.02 2.90
CA ALA A 108 15.53 -6.43 3.51
C ALA A 108 15.38 -6.66 5.02
N ASP A 109 14.69 -5.77 5.73
CA ASP A 109 14.43 -5.91 7.16
C ASP A 109 13.60 -7.17 7.47
N LEU A 110 12.53 -7.40 6.70
CA LEU A 110 11.73 -8.61 6.86
C LEU A 110 12.50 -9.89 6.54
N ALA A 111 13.43 -9.83 5.58
CA ALA A 111 14.28 -10.96 5.23
C ALA A 111 15.34 -11.22 6.31
N ALA A 112 15.96 -10.18 6.87
CA ALA A 112 16.91 -10.27 7.97
C ALA A 112 16.27 -10.93 9.21
N ASP A 113 15.02 -10.58 9.50
CA ASP A 113 14.24 -11.18 10.57
C ASP A 113 13.71 -12.61 10.23
N GLY A 114 13.99 -13.13 9.04
CA GLY A 114 13.52 -14.45 8.61
C GLY A 114 11.99 -14.57 8.47
N LEU A 115 11.31 -13.46 8.25
CA LEU A 115 9.87 -13.41 8.02
C LEU A 115 9.51 -13.77 6.59
N ILE A 116 10.37 -13.39 5.66
CA ILE A 116 10.23 -13.67 4.23
C ILE A 116 11.56 -14.14 3.64
N THR A 117 11.48 -14.77 2.47
CA THR A 117 12.64 -15.08 1.62
C THR A 117 12.30 -14.66 0.20
N ARG A 118 13.23 -13.97 -0.49
CA ARG A 118 13.05 -13.60 -1.90
C ARG A 118 13.61 -14.71 -2.78
N GLN A 119 12.77 -15.26 -3.66
CA GLN A 119 13.18 -16.32 -4.58
C GLN A 119 12.44 -16.21 -5.92
N ASN A 120 13.19 -16.15 -7.02
CA ASN A 120 12.63 -16.16 -8.39
C ASN A 120 11.50 -15.12 -8.61
N GLY A 121 11.67 -13.90 -8.12
CA GLY A 121 10.67 -12.82 -8.25
C GLY A 121 9.42 -13.00 -7.35
N ASN A 122 9.48 -13.90 -6.38
CA ASN A 122 8.46 -14.10 -5.38
C ASN A 122 9.00 -13.81 -3.97
N LEU A 123 8.12 -13.32 -3.12
CA LEU A 123 8.31 -13.23 -1.69
C LEU A 123 7.68 -14.47 -1.05
N LEU A 124 8.48 -15.31 -0.43
CA LEU A 124 8.03 -16.49 0.29
C LEU A 124 7.88 -16.16 1.77
N LYS A 125 6.67 -16.17 2.28
CA LYS A 125 6.38 -15.92 3.69
C LYS A 125 6.72 -17.14 4.55
N ASN A 126 7.25 -16.89 5.75
CA ASN A 126 7.38 -17.93 6.77
C ASN A 126 6.04 -18.10 7.51
N PRO A 127 5.24 -19.13 7.19
CA PRO A 127 3.86 -19.23 7.71
C PRO A 127 3.82 -19.37 9.23
N LYS A 128 4.88 -19.91 9.85
CA LYS A 128 4.93 -20.08 11.32
C LYS A 128 5.01 -18.74 12.05
N ARG A 129 5.52 -17.70 11.38
CA ARG A 129 5.70 -16.37 11.98
C ARG A 129 4.51 -15.45 11.76
N PHE A 130 3.73 -15.65 10.69
CA PHE A 130 2.54 -14.86 10.37
C PHE A 130 1.23 -15.41 10.99
N SER A 131 1.32 -16.39 11.89
CA SER A 131 0.12 -17.03 12.48
C SER A 131 -0.30 -16.49 13.85
N LYS A 132 0.51 -15.63 14.46
CA LYS A 132 0.28 -15.12 15.82
C LYS A 132 -0.38 -13.74 15.79
N THR A 133 -1.57 -13.63 16.38
CA THR A 133 -2.24 -12.35 16.61
C THR A 133 -2.14 -11.95 18.08
N TYR A 134 -1.87 -10.67 18.36
CA TYR A 134 -2.00 -10.01 19.67
C TYR A 134 -1.14 -10.49 20.84
N ALA A 135 -0.12 -11.29 20.65
CA ALA A 135 0.87 -11.54 21.68
C ALA A 135 1.92 -10.39 21.69
N PHE A 136 1.53 -9.18 22.13
CA PHE A 136 2.31 -7.94 21.99
C PHE A 136 3.79 -8.06 22.36
N HIS A 137 4.13 -8.79 23.44
CA HIS A 137 5.53 -8.93 23.86
C HIS A 137 6.34 -9.90 23.02
N SER A 138 5.76 -11.00 22.56
CA SER A 138 6.43 -11.98 21.70
C SER A 138 6.44 -11.54 20.24
N ILE A 139 5.34 -10.96 19.74
CA ILE A 139 5.23 -10.45 18.36
C ILE A 139 6.30 -9.39 18.09
N ARG A 140 6.52 -8.44 19.01
CA ARG A 140 7.48 -7.35 18.83
C ARG A 140 8.91 -7.83 18.60
N ARG A 141 9.27 -9.00 19.13
CA ARG A 141 10.59 -9.62 18.95
C ARG A 141 10.66 -10.49 17.70
N ASP A 142 9.54 -11.09 17.32
CA ASP A 142 9.53 -12.18 16.36
C ASP A 142 8.97 -11.77 14.99
N ASN A 143 8.12 -10.72 14.93
CA ASN A 143 7.45 -10.32 13.69
C ASN A 143 7.00 -8.86 13.72
N ILE A 144 7.85 -7.98 13.24
CA ILE A 144 7.54 -6.54 13.14
C ILE A 144 6.36 -6.27 12.19
N ALA A 145 6.17 -7.07 11.14
CA ALA A 145 5.06 -6.87 10.21
C ALA A 145 3.69 -7.09 10.88
N GLU A 146 3.58 -8.02 11.83
CA GLU A 146 2.34 -8.19 12.62
C GLU A 146 2.10 -7.03 13.58
N VAL A 147 3.17 -6.41 14.12
CA VAL A 147 3.05 -5.20 14.95
C VAL A 147 2.48 -4.06 14.12
N LEU A 148 3.10 -3.75 12.97
CA LEU A 148 2.67 -2.68 12.08
C LEU A 148 1.24 -2.91 11.53
N LYS A 149 0.90 -4.16 11.22
CA LYS A 149 -0.47 -4.52 10.84
C LYS A 149 -1.48 -4.17 11.95
N ASN A 150 -1.17 -4.57 13.20
CA ASN A 150 -2.05 -4.34 14.34
C ASN A 150 -2.25 -2.84 14.61
N GLU A 151 -1.24 -2.02 14.35
CA GLU A 151 -1.32 -0.57 14.55
C GLU A 151 -2.33 0.13 13.62
N ILE A 152 -2.59 -0.42 12.43
CA ILE A 152 -3.60 0.13 11.51
C ILE A 152 -4.91 -0.66 11.48
N GLU A 153 -4.99 -1.79 12.16
CA GLU A 153 -6.20 -2.62 12.20
C GLU A 153 -7.45 -1.87 12.69
N PRO A 154 -7.38 -0.91 13.64
CA PRO A 154 -8.52 -0.11 14.05
C PRO A 154 -9.02 0.90 13.03
N LEU A 155 -8.30 1.14 11.95
CA LEU A 155 -8.65 2.10 10.91
C LEU A 155 -9.59 1.45 9.88
N ASP A 156 -10.85 1.21 10.27
CA ASP A 156 -11.82 0.40 9.52
C ASP A 156 -12.00 0.85 8.05
N ALA A 157 -12.05 2.16 7.80
CA ALA A 157 -12.19 2.70 6.44
C ALA A 157 -10.97 2.36 5.55
N LEU A 158 -9.76 2.41 6.12
CA LEU A 158 -8.53 2.03 5.43
C LEU A 158 -8.49 0.53 5.19
N THR A 159 -8.62 -0.26 6.24
CA THR A 159 -8.44 -1.73 6.20
C THR A 159 -9.45 -2.43 5.32
N ALA A 160 -10.72 -1.97 5.30
CA ALA A 160 -11.73 -2.49 4.38
C ALA A 160 -11.35 -2.30 2.90
N GLY A 161 -10.68 -1.20 2.57
CA GLY A 161 -10.16 -0.96 1.23
C GLY A 161 -8.94 -1.83 0.90
N LEU A 162 -8.03 -1.99 1.86
CA LEU A 162 -6.87 -2.88 1.71
C LEU A 162 -7.30 -4.33 1.50
N ASP A 163 -8.30 -4.80 2.25
CA ASP A 163 -8.86 -6.14 2.07
C ASP A 163 -9.47 -6.30 0.66
N ARG A 164 -10.20 -5.31 0.16
CA ARG A 164 -10.72 -5.33 -1.22
C ARG A 164 -9.60 -5.41 -2.26
N ILE A 165 -8.52 -4.64 -2.08
CA ILE A 165 -7.35 -4.66 -2.96
C ILE A 165 -6.72 -6.05 -2.99
N LEU A 166 -6.65 -6.76 -1.87
CA LEU A 166 -6.15 -8.14 -1.80
C LEU A 166 -7.00 -9.13 -2.60
N TRP A 167 -8.31 -8.90 -2.71
CA TRP A 167 -9.23 -9.76 -3.45
C TRP A 167 -9.28 -9.49 -4.95
N TYR A 168 -8.74 -8.37 -5.42
CA TYR A 168 -8.79 -8.06 -6.84
C TYR A 168 -7.97 -9.07 -7.67
N PRO A 169 -8.50 -9.56 -8.79
CA PRO A 169 -7.70 -10.30 -9.77
C PRO A 169 -6.56 -9.44 -10.32
N ALA A 170 -5.42 -10.03 -10.65
CA ALA A 170 -4.23 -9.30 -11.11
C ALA A 170 -4.48 -8.39 -12.33
N PHE A 171 -5.35 -8.84 -13.27
CA PHE A 171 -5.71 -8.01 -14.42
C PHE A 171 -6.50 -6.74 -14.01
N TYR A 172 -7.33 -6.86 -12.96
CA TYR A 172 -8.11 -5.75 -12.44
C TYR A 172 -7.22 -4.77 -11.68
N VAL A 173 -6.24 -5.26 -10.91
CA VAL A 173 -5.20 -4.45 -10.26
C VAL A 173 -4.49 -3.60 -11.31
N ARG A 174 -3.96 -4.22 -12.38
CA ARG A 174 -3.29 -3.52 -13.49
C ARG A 174 -4.20 -2.50 -14.18
N ARG A 175 -5.49 -2.82 -14.34
CA ARG A 175 -6.47 -1.87 -14.90
C ARG A 175 -6.68 -0.66 -13.99
N LYS A 176 -6.79 -0.90 -12.66
CA LYS A 176 -6.95 0.18 -11.67
C LYS A 176 -5.74 1.11 -11.66
N ILE A 177 -4.52 0.56 -11.62
CA ILE A 177 -3.28 1.35 -11.67
C ILE A 177 -3.25 2.23 -12.92
N ARG A 178 -3.45 1.65 -14.09
CA ARG A 178 -3.46 2.40 -15.35
C ARG A 178 -4.48 3.54 -15.35
N ASN A 179 -5.67 3.31 -14.81
CA ASN A 179 -6.68 4.36 -14.70
C ASN A 179 -6.25 5.45 -13.71
N GLN A 180 -5.66 5.07 -12.58
CA GLN A 180 -5.17 6.02 -11.58
C GLN A 180 -4.04 6.88 -12.14
N VAL A 181 -3.03 6.26 -12.77
CA VAL A 181 -1.92 6.97 -13.43
C VAL A 181 -2.44 7.94 -14.47
N ARG A 182 -3.39 7.51 -15.33
CA ARG A 182 -3.97 8.39 -16.35
C ARG A 182 -4.68 9.60 -15.75
N LEU A 183 -5.42 9.43 -14.67
CA LEU A 183 -6.08 10.53 -13.99
C LEU A 183 -5.07 11.48 -13.32
N GLU A 184 -4.02 10.94 -12.72
CA GLU A 184 -2.93 11.74 -12.13
C GLU A 184 -2.19 12.55 -13.22
N ASP A 185 -1.89 11.93 -14.37
CA ASP A 185 -1.24 12.62 -15.49
C ASP A 185 -2.12 13.73 -16.07
N GLN A 186 -3.42 13.47 -16.23
CA GLN A 186 -4.37 14.50 -16.67
C GLN A 186 -4.45 15.66 -15.67
N SER A 187 -4.53 15.36 -14.36
CA SER A 187 -4.56 16.41 -13.33
C SER A 187 -3.29 17.26 -13.36
N ARG A 188 -2.13 16.62 -13.42
CA ARG A 188 -0.84 17.34 -13.53
C ARG A 188 -0.77 18.21 -14.77
N PHE A 189 -1.19 17.67 -15.91
CA PHE A 189 -1.23 18.46 -17.14
C PHE A 189 -2.12 19.70 -16.98
N GLN A 190 -3.31 19.58 -16.41
CA GLN A 190 -4.21 20.71 -16.18
C GLN A 190 -3.62 21.74 -15.21
N GLU A 191 -2.99 21.28 -14.14
CA GLU A 191 -2.32 22.14 -13.14
C GLU A 191 -1.14 22.90 -13.80
N ASP A 192 -0.30 22.21 -14.58
CA ASP A 192 0.83 22.81 -15.27
C ASP A 192 0.35 23.77 -16.36
N TYR A 193 -0.68 23.39 -17.12
CA TYR A 193 -1.25 24.28 -18.12
C TYR A 193 -1.82 25.56 -17.48
N ALA A 194 -2.59 25.43 -16.41
CA ALA A 194 -3.12 26.60 -15.70
C ALA A 194 -2.03 27.51 -15.12
N ARG A 195 -0.89 26.93 -14.75
CA ARG A 195 0.24 27.67 -14.15
C ARG A 195 1.13 28.37 -15.18
N TYR A 196 1.33 27.77 -16.34
CA TYR A 196 2.34 28.20 -17.31
C TYR A 196 1.76 28.71 -18.63
N ALA A 197 0.46 28.55 -18.89
CA ALA A 197 -0.15 29.10 -20.10
C ALA A 197 -0.14 30.62 -20.05
N VAL A 198 0.23 31.21 -21.19
CA VAL A 198 0.24 32.65 -21.41
C VAL A 198 -0.85 32.99 -22.42
N ASP A 199 -1.72 33.93 -22.05
CA ASP A 199 -2.80 34.37 -22.94
C ASP A 199 -2.26 34.83 -24.29
N CYS A 200 -2.90 34.39 -25.36
CA CYS A 200 -2.55 34.67 -26.76
C CYS A 200 -1.23 34.03 -27.28
N GLU A 201 -0.41 33.40 -26.44
CA GLU A 201 0.84 32.75 -26.85
C GLU A 201 0.77 31.24 -26.79
N SER A 202 0.07 30.71 -25.76
CA SER A 202 -0.04 29.26 -25.57
C SER A 202 -1.11 28.63 -26.47
N LYS A 203 -0.81 27.46 -27.01
CA LYS A 203 -1.78 26.65 -27.76
C LYS A 203 -2.91 26.21 -26.83
N PRO A 204 -4.13 25.96 -27.35
CA PRO A 204 -5.24 25.42 -26.52
C PRO A 204 -4.84 24.15 -25.79
N ALA A 205 -5.30 23.98 -24.54
CA ALA A 205 -4.99 22.84 -23.68
C ALA A 205 -5.23 21.47 -24.37
N ALA A 206 -6.30 21.36 -25.17
CA ALA A 206 -6.64 20.13 -25.88
C ALA A 206 -5.52 19.62 -26.83
N ILE A 207 -4.67 20.50 -27.34
CA ILE A 207 -3.55 20.13 -28.22
C ILE A 207 -2.41 19.48 -27.43
N GLY A 208 -2.20 19.95 -26.19
CA GLY A 208 -1.14 19.46 -25.28
C GLY A 208 -1.55 18.26 -24.43
N GLU A 209 -2.82 17.88 -24.41
CA GLU A 209 -3.32 16.83 -23.53
C GLU A 209 -2.72 15.45 -23.91
N PRO A 210 -2.12 14.73 -22.94
CA PRO A 210 -1.61 13.39 -23.18
C PRO A 210 -2.73 12.42 -23.53
N PHE A 211 -2.49 11.51 -24.45
CA PHE A 211 -3.47 10.50 -24.86
C PHE A 211 -2.93 9.09 -24.66
N PHE A 212 -3.83 8.14 -24.42
CA PHE A 212 -3.53 6.73 -24.27
C PHE A 212 -4.56 5.86 -24.99
N TRP A 213 -4.08 5.06 -25.95
CA TRP A 213 -4.90 4.09 -26.65
C TRP A 213 -4.56 2.69 -26.26
N LYS A 214 -5.56 1.84 -26.14
CA LYS A 214 -5.41 0.45 -25.72
C LYS A 214 -5.94 -0.49 -26.80
N LYS A 215 -5.06 -1.29 -27.37
CA LYS A 215 -5.46 -2.43 -28.19
C LYS A 215 -5.65 -3.67 -27.32
N PHE A 216 -6.79 -4.35 -27.44
CA PHE A 216 -7.22 -5.38 -26.48
C PHE A 216 -6.31 -6.62 -26.51
N TRP A 217 -5.76 -6.95 -27.66
CA TRP A 217 -5.00 -8.19 -27.89
C TRP A 217 -3.49 -7.97 -28.09
N SER A 218 -2.99 -6.76 -27.90
CA SER A 218 -1.58 -6.49 -28.08
C SER A 218 -0.79 -6.74 -26.80
N SER A 219 0.30 -7.50 -26.92
CA SER A 219 1.32 -7.66 -25.89
C SER A 219 2.44 -6.62 -25.99
N ARG A 220 2.44 -5.79 -27.03
CA ARG A 220 3.44 -4.73 -27.28
C ARG A 220 2.82 -3.36 -27.04
N GLY A 221 3.61 -2.47 -26.45
CA GLY A 221 3.28 -1.06 -26.29
C GLY A 221 4.24 -0.19 -27.10
N VAL A 222 3.74 0.94 -27.62
CA VAL A 222 4.55 1.98 -28.27
C VAL A 222 4.40 3.24 -27.45
N ILE A 223 5.52 3.86 -27.11
CA ILE A 223 5.56 5.18 -26.48
C ILE A 223 5.94 6.17 -27.58
N LEU A 224 5.10 7.18 -27.78
CA LEU A 224 5.35 8.26 -28.71
C LEU A 224 5.72 9.51 -27.92
N VAL A 225 6.85 10.10 -28.23
CA VAL A 225 7.35 11.32 -27.59
C VAL A 225 7.48 12.40 -28.66
N HIS A 226 6.75 13.50 -28.48
CA HIS A 226 6.86 14.63 -29.40
C HIS A 226 8.17 15.42 -29.18
N GLY A 227 8.56 16.20 -30.17
CA GLY A 227 9.78 17.03 -30.14
C GLY A 227 9.64 18.26 -29.23
N TYR A 228 10.75 18.95 -29.04
CA TYR A 228 10.76 20.24 -28.34
C TYR A 228 9.85 21.24 -29.07
N MET A 229 9.06 22.01 -28.34
CA MET A 229 8.03 22.94 -28.87
C MET A 229 6.88 22.29 -29.67
N ALA A 230 6.82 20.97 -29.77
CA ALA A 230 5.73 20.23 -30.36
C ALA A 230 4.67 19.83 -29.28
N ALA A 231 3.56 19.24 -29.70
CA ALA A 231 2.49 18.83 -28.83
C ALA A 231 2.05 17.37 -29.14
N PRO A 232 1.43 16.65 -28.19
CA PRO A 232 0.91 15.31 -28.42
C PRO A 232 0.01 15.18 -29.66
N GLU A 233 -0.79 16.19 -29.96
CA GLU A 233 -1.67 16.18 -31.13
C GLU A 233 -0.89 16.04 -32.47
N GLU A 234 0.34 16.53 -32.56
CA GLU A 234 1.15 16.47 -33.80
C GLU A 234 1.58 15.04 -34.14
N ILE A 235 1.68 14.15 -33.10
CA ILE A 235 2.03 12.74 -33.30
C ILE A 235 0.80 11.83 -33.35
N ARG A 236 -0.41 12.39 -33.26
CA ARG A 236 -1.66 11.63 -33.32
C ARG A 236 -1.84 10.87 -34.65
N PRO A 237 -1.54 11.43 -35.82
CA PRO A 237 -1.64 10.66 -37.05
C PRO A 237 -0.73 9.43 -37.11
N LEU A 238 0.46 9.51 -36.49
CA LEU A 238 1.35 8.34 -36.35
C LEU A 238 0.77 7.32 -35.37
N ALA A 239 0.19 7.79 -34.30
CA ALA A 239 -0.50 6.91 -33.35
C ALA A 239 -1.68 6.18 -34.02
N ASP A 240 -2.51 6.86 -34.80
CA ASP A 240 -3.62 6.28 -35.58
C ASP A 240 -3.14 5.21 -36.55
N PHE A 241 -2.00 5.44 -37.22
CA PHE A 241 -1.41 4.47 -38.13
C PHE A 241 -0.91 3.21 -37.42
N LEU A 242 -0.39 3.34 -36.19
CA LEU A 242 0.15 2.22 -35.41
C LEU A 242 -0.94 1.42 -34.66
N PHE A 243 -2.13 2.01 -34.45
CA PHE A 243 -3.22 1.41 -33.70
C PHE A 243 -4.08 0.49 -34.55
#